data_bda75fe81866b87afe9aa8db165184f2
#
_entry.id   bda75fe81866b87afe9aa8db165184f2
#
_cell.length_a   1.000
_cell.length_b   1.000
_cell.length_c   1.000
_cell.angle_alpha   90.00
_cell.angle_beta   90.00
_cell.angle_gamma   90.00
#
_symmetry.space_group_name_H-M   'P 1'
#
loop_
_entity.id
_entity.type
_entity.pdbx_description
1 polymer ?
#
loop_
_entity_poly.entity_id
_entity_poly.type
_entity_poly.pdbx_seq_one_letter_code
_entity_poly.pdbx_strand_id
1 'polypeptide(L)'
;MRKRDIAWRAAAGMVFAGILLAGSGCKKTAGPQNHGFPEGSEVSGWVRTGEVRTFAAAELSNYIDGDAEKYLQAGVQSTSTADYKAKDQTQVVADIYTMSNAAGAKTIFESEPAGNAKSAEVGDASRLYKQSLTFRKGAYLVRIVAYQEAPQLEQELVELGKAIEKKVSH
;
A
#
# COMPACT_ATOMS: atom_id res chain seq x y z
N MET A 1 49.14 67.42 -35.76
CA MET A 1 50.45 66.82 -36.14
C MET A 1 50.50 65.35 -35.76
N ARG A 2 50.90 64.53 -36.77
CA ARG A 2 51.26 63.10 -36.75
C ARG A 2 50.14 62.10 -36.35
N LYS A 3 49.61 61.56 -37.29
CA LYS A 3 49.58 60.23 -37.99
C LYS A 3 50.49 59.18 -37.35
N ARG A 4 49.90 57.95 -37.18
CA ARG A 4 50.44 56.60 -37.55
C ARG A 4 49.43 55.55 -37.12
N ASP A 5 48.74 54.99 -37.95
CA ASP A 5 48.69 53.79 -38.83
C ASP A 5 49.23 52.49 -38.19
N ILE A 6 48.57 51.46 -38.62
CA ILE A 6 49.00 50.06 -38.69
C ILE A 6 48.67 49.24 -37.41
N ALA A 7 48.05 48.08 -37.48
CA ALA A 7 47.79 47.09 -38.51
C ALA A 7 46.77 46.08 -38.01
N TRP A 8 46.07 45.54 -38.96
CA TRP A 8 45.21 44.34 -38.93
C TRP A 8 45.95 43.10 -38.43
N ARG A 9 45.33 42.33 -37.54
CA ARG A 9 45.49 40.87 -37.51
C ARG A 9 44.19 40.21 -37.11
N ALA A 10 43.60 39.52 -38.06
CA ALA A 10 42.53 38.60 -37.87
C ALA A 10 42.99 37.42 -37.02
N ALA A 11 42.22 37.09 -36.01
CA ALA A 11 42.30 35.79 -35.36
C ALA A 11 40.90 35.22 -35.28
N ALA A 12 40.71 34.13 -36.04
CA ALA A 12 39.51 33.31 -36.04
C ALA A 12 39.36 32.65 -34.68
N GLY A 13 38.37 33.04 -33.93
CA GLY A 13 37.98 32.36 -32.69
C GLY A 13 36.80 31.40 -32.96
N MET A 14 37.08 30.14 -32.88
CA MET A 14 36.08 29.05 -32.96
C MET A 14 35.01 29.27 -31.89
N VAL A 15 33.75 29.41 -32.36
CA VAL A 15 32.58 29.35 -31.51
C VAL A 15 32.31 27.86 -31.24
N PHE A 16 32.66 27.39 -30.05
CA PHE A 16 32.18 26.11 -29.55
C PHE A 16 30.71 26.28 -29.12
N ALA A 17 29.81 25.85 -29.98
CA ALA A 17 28.43 25.68 -29.61
C ALA A 17 28.33 24.51 -28.64
N GLY A 18 28.30 24.79 -27.35
CA GLY A 18 27.97 23.83 -26.30
C GLY A 18 26.53 23.42 -26.41
N ILE A 19 26.28 22.23 -26.95
CA ILE A 19 24.96 21.59 -26.92
C ILE A 19 24.69 21.20 -25.47
N LEU A 20 23.91 22.00 -24.75
CA LEU A 20 23.27 21.59 -23.48
C LEU A 20 22.23 20.51 -23.80
N LEU A 21 22.62 19.25 -23.67
CA LEU A 21 21.69 18.13 -23.57
C LEU A 21 20.93 18.30 -22.25
N ALA A 22 19.79 18.98 -22.31
CA ALA A 22 18.78 18.92 -21.26
C ALA A 22 18.28 17.48 -21.20
N GLY A 23 18.85 16.68 -20.30
CA GLY A 23 18.35 15.36 -19.94
C GLY A 23 16.98 15.53 -19.31
N SER A 24 15.93 15.42 -20.12
CA SER A 24 14.57 15.24 -19.62
C SER A 24 14.51 13.92 -18.87
N GLY A 25 14.80 13.97 -17.56
CA GLY A 25 14.52 12.88 -16.67
C GLY A 25 13.01 12.62 -16.67
N CYS A 26 12.57 11.67 -17.45
CA CYS A 26 11.23 11.10 -17.30
C CYS A 26 11.13 10.60 -15.85
N LYS A 27 10.51 11.38 -14.99
CA LYS A 27 9.94 10.83 -13.75
C LYS A 27 8.97 9.76 -14.21
N LYS A 28 9.35 8.48 -14.09
CA LYS A 28 8.41 7.37 -14.13
C LYS A 28 7.40 7.68 -13.03
N THR A 29 6.24 8.16 -13.41
CA THR A 29 5.04 8.10 -12.57
C THR A 29 4.86 6.64 -12.27
N ALA A 30 5.11 6.24 -11.03
CA ALA A 30 4.75 4.92 -10.56
C ALA A 30 3.25 4.77 -10.86
N GLY A 31 2.89 3.80 -11.68
CA GLY A 31 1.49 3.47 -11.91
C GLY A 31 0.83 3.15 -10.56
N PRO A 32 -0.51 3.10 -10.48
CA PRO A 32 -1.22 2.83 -9.25
C PRO A 32 -0.63 1.58 -8.59
N GLN A 33 0.04 1.78 -7.47
CA GLN A 33 0.63 0.66 -6.73
C GLN A 33 -0.52 -0.03 -6.02
N ASN A 34 -0.76 -1.28 -6.35
CA ASN A 34 -1.83 -2.09 -5.76
C ASN A 34 -1.65 -2.40 -4.26
N HIS A 35 -0.53 -1.96 -3.66
CA HIS A 35 -0.23 -2.05 -2.23
C HIS A 35 -0.62 -3.38 -1.56
N GLY A 36 -0.56 -4.49 -2.31
CA GLY A 36 -0.95 -5.81 -1.80
C GLY A 36 -2.44 -6.17 -1.99
N PHE A 37 -3.23 -5.31 -2.62
CA PHE A 37 -4.65 -5.60 -2.88
C PHE A 37 -4.84 -6.26 -4.25
N PRO A 38 -5.59 -7.39 -4.32
CA PRO A 38 -5.93 -8.01 -5.58
C PRO A 38 -6.94 -7.17 -6.39
N GLU A 39 -6.84 -7.24 -7.71
CA GLU A 39 -7.88 -6.73 -8.61
C GLU A 39 -9.08 -7.69 -8.63
N GLY A 40 -10.26 -7.19 -9.02
CA GLY A 40 -11.48 -8.00 -9.02
C GLY A 40 -11.44 -9.25 -9.91
N SER A 41 -10.54 -9.31 -10.91
CA SER A 41 -10.31 -10.52 -11.72
C SER A 41 -9.44 -11.58 -11.02
N GLU A 42 -8.74 -11.22 -9.95
CA GLU A 42 -7.83 -12.09 -9.24
C GLU A 42 -8.49 -12.82 -8.05
N VAL A 43 -9.68 -12.37 -7.64
CA VAL A 43 -10.45 -12.99 -6.56
C VAL A 43 -11.87 -13.25 -7.04
N SER A 44 -12.21 -14.54 -7.16
CA SER A 44 -13.56 -14.90 -7.57
C SER A 44 -14.60 -14.38 -6.58
N GLY A 45 -15.63 -13.71 -7.11
CA GLY A 45 -16.71 -13.20 -6.28
C GLY A 45 -16.55 -11.78 -5.77
N TRP A 46 -15.34 -11.21 -5.75
CA TRP A 46 -15.08 -9.86 -5.25
C TRP A 46 -14.71 -8.88 -6.37
N VAL A 47 -15.18 -7.66 -6.25
CA VAL A 47 -14.80 -6.54 -7.10
C VAL A 47 -14.33 -5.41 -6.19
N ARG A 48 -13.10 -4.91 -6.42
CA ARG A 48 -12.62 -3.72 -5.72
C ARG A 48 -13.40 -2.50 -6.19
N THR A 49 -13.90 -1.71 -5.24
CA THR A 49 -14.65 -0.49 -5.50
C THR A 49 -13.82 0.72 -5.12
N GLY A 50 -13.45 1.52 -6.11
CA GLY A 50 -12.63 2.71 -5.88
C GLY A 50 -11.11 2.44 -5.88
N GLU A 51 -10.37 3.48 -5.49
CA GLU A 51 -8.92 3.46 -5.44
C GLU A 51 -8.41 3.00 -4.07
N VAL A 52 -7.20 2.43 -4.06
CA VAL A 52 -6.49 2.14 -2.81
C VAL A 52 -6.04 3.47 -2.19
N ARG A 53 -6.37 3.68 -0.93
CA ARG A 53 -5.91 4.82 -0.14
C ARG A 53 -4.77 4.37 0.75
N THR A 54 -3.72 5.18 0.88
CA THR A 54 -2.57 4.87 1.72
C THR A 54 -2.29 6.04 2.65
N PHE A 55 -2.05 5.72 3.91
CA PHE A 55 -1.73 6.64 4.99
C PHE A 55 -0.34 6.31 5.52
N ALA A 56 0.56 7.27 5.56
CA ALA A 56 1.83 7.14 6.25
C ALA A 56 1.61 7.03 7.78
N ALA A 57 2.59 6.53 8.50
CA ALA A 57 2.50 6.42 9.97
C ALA A 57 2.05 7.72 10.65
N ALA A 58 2.58 8.87 10.21
CA ALA A 58 2.23 10.18 10.77
C ALA A 58 0.77 10.61 10.51
N GLU A 59 0.10 9.98 9.54
CA GLU A 59 -1.28 10.27 9.13
C GLU A 59 -2.27 9.23 9.68
N LEU A 60 -1.78 8.23 10.40
CA LEU A 60 -2.60 7.09 10.82
C LEU A 60 -3.79 7.52 11.69
N SER A 61 -3.62 8.53 12.54
CA SER A 61 -4.69 9.09 13.37
C SER A 61 -5.83 9.74 12.57
N ASN A 62 -5.62 10.06 11.29
CA ASN A 62 -6.67 10.54 10.40
C ASN A 62 -7.53 9.40 9.86
N TYR A 63 -7.06 8.18 9.97
CA TYR A 63 -7.73 6.99 9.45
C TYR A 63 -8.34 6.12 10.56
N ILE A 64 -7.56 5.77 11.58
CA ILE A 64 -8.05 5.01 12.74
C ILE A 64 -8.11 5.93 13.96
N ASP A 65 -9.33 6.07 14.50
CA ASP A 65 -9.57 6.84 15.71
C ASP A 65 -9.21 6.02 16.96
N GLY A 66 -8.54 6.65 17.93
CA GLY A 66 -8.25 6.11 19.25
C GLY A 66 -7.11 5.08 19.34
N ASP A 67 -6.95 4.20 18.36
CA ASP A 67 -5.97 3.09 18.41
C ASP A 67 -4.63 3.39 17.71
N ALA A 68 -4.49 4.52 17.04
CA ALA A 68 -3.30 4.85 16.23
C ALA A 68 -2.01 4.74 17.04
N GLU A 69 -2.01 5.20 18.29
CA GLU A 69 -0.83 5.18 19.16
C GLU A 69 -0.27 3.75 19.38
N LYS A 70 -1.13 2.78 19.55
CA LYS A 70 -0.74 1.36 19.69
C LYS A 70 0.00 0.85 18.46
N TYR A 71 -0.47 1.20 17.26
CA TYR A 71 0.18 0.83 16.00
C TYR A 71 1.50 1.56 15.81
N LEU A 72 1.57 2.85 16.15
CA LEU A 72 2.81 3.64 16.11
C LEU A 72 3.88 3.05 17.03
N GLN A 73 3.54 2.69 18.26
CA GLN A 73 4.44 2.03 19.20
C GLN A 73 4.91 0.65 18.73
N ALA A 74 4.07 -0.08 17.99
CA ALA A 74 4.43 -1.35 17.39
C ALA A 74 5.21 -1.19 16.05
N GLY A 75 5.47 0.04 15.62
CA GLY A 75 6.31 0.35 14.47
C GLY A 75 5.61 0.26 13.12
N VAL A 76 4.34 0.68 13.03
CA VAL A 76 3.65 0.82 11.74
C VAL A 76 4.38 1.84 10.88
N GLN A 77 4.54 1.54 9.60
CA GLN A 77 5.15 2.42 8.59
C GLN A 77 4.09 3.06 7.70
N SER A 78 3.11 2.28 7.32
CA SER A 78 1.98 2.74 6.51
C SER A 78 0.78 1.83 6.68
N THR A 79 -0.40 2.35 6.37
CA THR A 79 -1.64 1.60 6.27
C THR A 79 -2.26 1.87 4.91
N SER A 80 -2.59 0.81 4.19
CA SER A 80 -3.33 0.90 2.94
C SER A 80 -4.70 0.27 3.11
N THR A 81 -5.73 0.86 2.51
CA THR A 81 -7.12 0.40 2.60
C THR A 81 -7.76 0.31 1.23
N ALA A 82 -8.60 -0.70 1.04
CA ALA A 82 -9.39 -0.90 -0.17
C ALA A 82 -10.78 -1.42 0.17
N ASP A 83 -11.77 -0.94 -0.56
CA ASP A 83 -13.14 -1.40 -0.45
C ASP A 83 -13.44 -2.46 -1.51
N TYR A 84 -14.13 -3.52 -1.12
CA TYR A 84 -14.59 -4.59 -2.01
C TYR A 84 -16.08 -4.81 -1.90
N LYS A 85 -16.66 -5.31 -2.98
CA LYS A 85 -18.07 -5.65 -3.07
C LYS A 85 -18.24 -7.03 -3.69
N ALA A 86 -19.02 -7.87 -3.06
CA ALA A 86 -19.38 -9.18 -3.57
C ALA A 86 -20.60 -9.11 -4.53
N LYS A 87 -20.87 -10.21 -5.23
CA LYS A 87 -22.01 -10.30 -6.17
C LYS A 87 -23.36 -10.11 -5.48
N ASP A 88 -23.50 -10.56 -4.25
CA ASP A 88 -24.71 -10.40 -3.42
C ASP A 88 -24.83 -9.01 -2.80
N GLN A 89 -23.95 -8.06 -3.20
CA GLN A 89 -23.85 -6.70 -2.71
C GLN A 89 -23.20 -6.56 -1.32
N THR A 90 -22.74 -7.65 -0.70
CA THR A 90 -21.96 -7.59 0.54
C THR A 90 -20.73 -6.70 0.33
N GLN A 91 -20.50 -5.78 1.26
CA GLN A 91 -19.38 -4.84 1.22
C GLN A 91 -18.41 -5.14 2.36
N VAL A 92 -17.12 -5.07 2.04
CA VAL A 92 -16.05 -5.20 3.01
C VAL A 92 -15.01 -4.10 2.80
N VAL A 93 -14.38 -3.69 3.89
CA VAL A 93 -13.13 -2.94 3.87
C VAL A 93 -11.99 -3.88 4.21
N ALA A 94 -10.91 -3.80 3.46
CA ALA A 94 -9.67 -4.53 3.72
C ALA A 94 -8.54 -3.54 4.00
N ASP A 95 -7.87 -3.71 5.14
CA ASP A 95 -6.75 -2.89 5.58
C ASP A 95 -5.47 -3.73 5.63
N ILE A 96 -4.38 -3.17 5.12
CA ILE A 96 -3.04 -3.74 5.21
C ILE A 96 -2.15 -2.77 5.98
N TYR A 97 -1.76 -3.15 7.18
CA TYR A 97 -0.79 -2.43 8.01
C TYR A 97 0.60 -2.98 7.73
N THR A 98 1.46 -2.17 7.16
CA THR A 98 2.87 -2.50 6.95
C THR A 98 3.66 -2.09 8.18
N MET A 99 4.19 -3.07 8.89
CA MET A 99 4.99 -2.86 10.09
C MET A 99 6.48 -2.83 9.75
N SER A 100 7.30 -2.26 10.61
CA SER A 100 8.76 -2.25 10.45
C SER A 100 9.38 -3.67 10.49
N ASN A 101 8.71 -4.62 11.11
CA ASN A 101 9.14 -6.01 11.22
C ASN A 101 7.99 -6.93 11.65
N ALA A 102 8.21 -8.24 11.59
CA ALA A 102 7.22 -9.25 11.96
C ALA A 102 6.83 -9.22 13.45
N ALA A 103 7.72 -8.75 14.35
CA ALA A 103 7.41 -8.63 15.76
C ALA A 103 6.34 -7.57 16.02
N GLY A 104 6.38 -6.44 15.29
CA GLY A 104 5.34 -5.40 15.35
C GLY A 104 3.97 -5.94 14.93
N ALA A 105 3.90 -6.65 13.80
CA ALA A 105 2.65 -7.29 13.35
C ALA A 105 2.13 -8.30 14.39
N LYS A 106 3.02 -9.09 14.97
CA LYS A 106 2.68 -10.04 16.02
C LYS A 106 2.15 -9.32 17.27
N THR A 107 2.81 -8.26 17.71
CA THR A 107 2.41 -7.48 18.89
C THR A 107 0.98 -6.96 18.76
N ILE A 108 0.63 -6.36 17.62
CA ILE A 108 -0.75 -5.89 17.38
C ILE A 108 -1.72 -7.06 17.34
N PHE A 109 -1.40 -8.11 16.59
CA PHE A 109 -2.27 -9.28 16.48
C PHE A 109 -2.57 -9.91 17.84
N GLU A 110 -1.58 -10.03 18.73
CA GLU A 110 -1.72 -10.62 20.06
C GLU A 110 -2.34 -9.68 21.10
N SER A 111 -2.27 -8.36 20.92
CA SER A 111 -2.87 -7.38 21.82
C SER A 111 -4.39 -7.40 21.82
N GLU A 112 -5.00 -8.03 20.82
CA GLU A 112 -6.44 -8.14 20.70
C GLU A 112 -6.93 -9.49 21.25
N PRO A 113 -8.02 -9.50 22.02
CA PRO A 113 -8.57 -10.74 22.54
C PRO A 113 -9.07 -11.62 21.38
N ALA A 114 -8.70 -12.91 21.41
CA ALA A 114 -9.14 -13.84 20.38
C ALA A 114 -10.65 -14.17 20.49
N GLY A 115 -11.24 -14.05 21.67
CA GLY A 115 -12.66 -14.33 21.88
C GLY A 115 -13.06 -15.71 21.34
N ASN A 116 -14.10 -15.75 20.51
CA ASN A 116 -14.63 -16.94 19.85
C ASN A 116 -14.14 -17.09 18.39
N ALA A 117 -13.02 -16.47 18.02
CA ALA A 117 -12.46 -16.58 16.68
C ALA A 117 -12.11 -18.04 16.35
N LYS A 118 -12.36 -18.41 15.12
CA LYS A 118 -11.85 -19.64 14.50
C LYS A 118 -10.48 -19.35 13.87
N SER A 119 -9.64 -20.36 13.75
CA SER A 119 -8.44 -20.27 12.91
C SER A 119 -8.83 -20.52 11.44
N ALA A 120 -8.20 -19.80 10.51
CA ALA A 120 -8.32 -20.03 9.09
C ALA A 120 -6.93 -20.30 8.48
N GLU A 121 -6.88 -21.01 7.35
CA GLU A 121 -5.62 -21.32 6.65
C GLU A 121 -5.16 -20.10 5.81
N VAL A 122 -4.76 -19.03 6.49
CA VAL A 122 -4.25 -17.81 5.89
C VAL A 122 -3.24 -17.13 6.82
N GLY A 123 -2.15 -16.65 6.25
CA GLY A 123 -1.09 -16.00 7.01
C GLY A 123 -0.29 -16.93 7.91
N ASP A 124 0.54 -16.34 8.77
CA ASP A 124 1.27 -17.05 9.82
C ASP A 124 0.40 -17.31 11.06
N ALA A 125 -0.65 -16.52 11.25
CA ALA A 125 -1.71 -16.68 12.23
C ALA A 125 -2.94 -15.89 11.80
N SER A 126 -4.13 -16.39 12.14
CA SER A 126 -5.39 -15.78 11.75
C SER A 126 -6.46 -15.88 12.82
N ARG A 127 -7.44 -14.99 12.72
CA ARG A 127 -8.69 -14.97 13.50
C ARG A 127 -9.85 -14.68 12.59
N LEU A 128 -10.71 -15.67 12.41
CA LEU A 128 -11.91 -15.59 11.61
C LEU A 128 -13.13 -15.48 12.53
N TYR A 129 -13.91 -14.46 12.32
CA TYR A 129 -15.21 -14.21 12.95
C TYR A 129 -16.32 -14.24 11.88
N LYS A 130 -17.57 -14.11 12.30
CA LYS A 130 -18.71 -14.11 11.35
C LYS A 130 -18.62 -13.02 10.28
N GLN A 131 -18.09 -11.84 10.63
CA GLN A 131 -18.04 -10.67 9.76
C GLN A 131 -16.63 -10.12 9.56
N SER A 132 -15.61 -10.78 10.06
CA SER A 132 -14.24 -10.28 9.87
C SER A 132 -13.19 -11.37 9.88
N LEU A 133 -12.09 -11.09 9.19
CA LEU A 133 -10.87 -11.88 9.18
C LEU A 133 -9.70 -10.96 9.52
N THR A 134 -8.94 -11.32 10.54
CA THR A 134 -7.65 -10.68 10.82
C THR A 134 -6.56 -11.73 10.70
N PHE A 135 -5.49 -11.43 9.98
CA PHE A 135 -4.32 -12.29 9.91
C PHE A 135 -3.02 -11.49 9.85
N ARG A 136 -1.92 -12.12 10.21
CA ARG A 136 -0.57 -11.58 10.02
C ARG A 136 0.24 -12.45 9.07
N LYS A 137 1.10 -11.81 8.28
CA LYS A 137 2.08 -12.47 7.41
C LYS A 137 3.39 -11.68 7.42
N GLY A 138 4.44 -12.25 8.00
CA GLY A 138 5.69 -11.51 8.20
C GLY A 138 5.46 -10.18 8.90
N ALA A 139 5.86 -9.08 8.26
CA ALA A 139 5.67 -7.71 8.75
C ALA A 139 4.30 -7.09 8.43
N TYR A 140 3.37 -7.85 7.90
CA TYR A 140 2.03 -7.36 7.56
C TYR A 140 0.98 -7.84 8.56
N LEU A 141 0.10 -6.93 8.96
CA LEU A 141 -1.16 -7.24 9.61
C LEU A 141 -2.28 -6.85 8.65
N VAL A 142 -3.19 -7.78 8.40
CA VAL A 142 -4.31 -7.58 7.47
C VAL A 142 -5.61 -7.74 8.24
N ARG A 143 -6.55 -6.83 8.00
CA ARG A 143 -7.91 -6.87 8.53
C ARG A 143 -8.90 -6.76 7.39
N ILE A 144 -9.89 -7.61 7.38
CA ILE A 144 -11.02 -7.57 6.45
C ILE A 144 -12.28 -7.56 7.28
N VAL A 145 -13.10 -6.53 7.12
CA VAL A 145 -14.32 -6.35 7.92
C VAL A 145 -15.51 -6.14 6.98
N ALA A 146 -16.56 -6.94 7.16
CA ALA A 146 -17.82 -6.80 6.44
C ALA A 146 -18.80 -5.90 7.23
N TYR A 147 -19.57 -5.11 6.50
CA TYR A 147 -20.55 -4.22 7.08
C TYR A 147 -21.87 -4.93 7.43
N GLN A 148 -22.08 -6.14 6.90
CA GLN A 148 -23.30 -6.94 7.12
C GLN A 148 -22.98 -8.43 7.16
N GLU A 149 -23.83 -9.21 7.80
CA GLU A 149 -23.77 -10.67 7.71
C GLU A 149 -24.33 -11.15 6.36
N ALA A 150 -23.73 -12.19 5.80
CA ALA A 150 -24.18 -12.84 4.59
C ALA A 150 -23.93 -14.36 4.67
N PRO A 151 -24.74 -15.17 3.98
CA PRO A 151 -24.43 -16.60 3.81
C PRO A 151 -23.05 -16.77 3.16
N GLN A 152 -22.25 -17.71 3.65
CA GLN A 152 -20.91 -18.04 3.13
C GLN A 152 -19.85 -16.93 3.30
N LEU A 153 -20.16 -15.81 3.98
CA LEU A 153 -19.23 -14.70 4.16
C LEU A 153 -17.89 -15.14 4.79
N GLU A 154 -17.91 -16.04 5.77
CA GLU A 154 -16.67 -16.54 6.40
C GLU A 154 -15.73 -17.17 5.34
N GLN A 155 -16.26 -17.96 4.42
CA GLN A 155 -15.48 -18.58 3.34
C GLN A 155 -14.96 -17.51 2.36
N GLU A 156 -15.81 -16.58 1.96
CA GLU A 156 -15.47 -15.50 1.03
C GLU A 156 -14.40 -14.56 1.60
N LEU A 157 -14.44 -14.27 2.92
CA LEU A 157 -13.40 -13.51 3.61
C LEU A 157 -12.05 -14.25 3.58
N VAL A 158 -12.06 -15.56 3.75
CA VAL A 158 -10.83 -16.39 3.67
C VAL A 158 -10.27 -16.39 2.25
N GLU A 159 -11.11 -16.47 1.23
CA GLU A 159 -10.66 -16.43 -0.18
C GLU A 159 -10.03 -15.06 -0.52
N LEU A 160 -10.64 -13.97 -0.10
CA LEU A 160 -10.06 -12.63 -0.25
C LEU A 160 -8.75 -12.49 0.55
N GLY A 161 -8.72 -13.00 1.79
CA GLY A 161 -7.52 -13.02 2.62
C GLY A 161 -6.35 -13.76 1.98
N LYS A 162 -6.59 -14.95 1.41
CA LYS A 162 -5.56 -15.72 0.67
C LYS A 162 -5.03 -14.99 -0.56
N ALA A 163 -5.90 -14.26 -1.26
CA ALA A 163 -5.48 -13.46 -2.40
C ALA A 163 -4.60 -12.27 -1.99
N ILE A 164 -4.94 -11.59 -0.88
CA ILE A 164 -4.12 -10.54 -0.28
C ILE A 164 -2.78 -11.13 0.21
N GLU A 165 -2.80 -12.26 0.93
CA GLU A 165 -1.59 -12.94 1.41
C GLU A 165 -0.58 -13.16 0.29
N LYS A 166 -1.01 -13.66 -0.86
CA LYS A 166 -0.13 -13.88 -2.02
C LYS A 166 0.56 -12.60 -2.49
N LYS A 167 -0.10 -11.45 -2.37
CA LYS A 167 0.43 -10.15 -2.80
C LYS A 167 1.42 -9.54 -1.81
N VAL A 168 1.21 -9.73 -0.50
CA VAL A 168 2.08 -9.17 0.54
C VAL A 168 3.29 -10.08 0.86
N SER A 169 3.33 -11.28 0.31
CA SER A 169 4.43 -12.24 0.53
C SER A 169 5.62 -12.08 -0.44
N HIS A 170 5.57 -11.07 -1.32
CA HIS A 170 6.60 -10.84 -2.36
C HIS A 170 7.43 -9.60 -2.09
#